data_655c1d4d24444f5d934c934b5c4da144
#
_entry.id   655c1d4d24444f5d934c934b5c4da144
#
_cell.length_a   1.000
_cell.length_b   1.000
_cell.length_c   1.000
_cell.angle_alpha   90.00
_cell.angle_beta   90.00
_cell.angle_gamma   90.00
#
_symmetry.space_group_name_H-M   'P 1'
#
loop_
_entity.id
_entity.type
_entity.pdbx_description
1 polymer ?
#
loop_
_entity_poly.entity_id
_entity_poly.type
_entity_poly.pdbx_seq_one_letter_code
_entity_poly.pdbx_strand_id
1 'polypeptide(L)'
;MKSRPERILWDEYLHRIKWPVTLHEVEERKALKPKTLIAREAELLSRAIPRGAFVVALDKSGKAFSSRSFAQLFQDWINEKRKYITFVIGGPEGLDNTILSEVDLKLNMGDQTWPHLLVRCMLLEQIYRAQCILTNHPYHR
;
A
#
# COMPACT_ATOMS: atom_id res chain seq x y z
N MET A 1 10.59 9.81 -1.35
CA MET A 1 9.66 10.80 -1.97
C MET A 1 10.30 12.18 -1.87
N LYS A 2 10.65 12.76 -3.00
CA LYS A 2 11.29 14.08 -3.02
C LYS A 2 10.28 15.18 -2.64
N SER A 3 10.77 16.41 -2.47
CA SER A 3 9.91 17.58 -2.16
C SER A 3 8.91 17.83 -3.29
N ARG A 4 7.70 17.32 -3.13
CA ARG A 4 6.57 17.41 -4.06
C ARG A 4 5.28 17.59 -3.27
N PRO A 5 4.19 18.05 -3.89
CA PRO A 5 2.90 18.15 -3.20
C PRO A 5 2.47 16.85 -2.53
N GLU A 6 2.74 15.70 -3.17
CA GLU A 6 2.40 14.39 -2.61
C GLU A 6 3.18 14.12 -1.32
N ARG A 7 4.41 14.61 -1.18
CA ARG A 7 5.18 14.46 0.05
C ARG A 7 4.55 15.22 1.21
N ILE A 8 4.06 16.42 0.94
CA ILE A 8 3.38 17.22 1.96
C ILE A 8 2.11 16.52 2.42
N LEU A 9 1.33 16.00 1.47
CA LEU A 9 0.11 15.25 1.75
C LEU A 9 0.39 13.96 2.52
N TRP A 10 1.42 13.23 2.12
CA TRP A 10 1.88 12.03 2.81
C TRP A 10 2.22 12.33 4.27
N ASP A 11 3.04 13.35 4.50
CA ASP A 11 3.48 13.72 5.83
C ASP A 11 2.31 14.14 6.72
N GLU A 12 1.31 14.81 6.15
CA GLU A 12 0.10 15.22 6.86
C GLU A 12 -0.66 14.02 7.43
N TYR A 13 -0.90 13.01 6.63
CA TYR A 13 -1.60 11.81 7.10
C TYR A 13 -0.71 10.93 7.99
N LEU A 14 0.56 10.81 7.65
CA LEU A 14 1.50 10.05 8.45
C LEU A 14 1.54 10.56 9.89
N HIS A 15 1.53 11.88 10.05
CA HIS A 15 1.53 12.53 11.37
C HIS A 15 0.29 12.19 12.20
N ARG A 16 -0.85 11.97 11.56
CA ARG A 16 -2.11 11.65 12.25
C ARG A 16 -2.25 10.18 12.61
N ILE A 17 -1.53 9.29 11.94
CA ILE A 17 -1.62 7.85 12.17
C ILE A 17 -0.82 7.48 13.42
N LYS A 18 -1.44 6.75 14.34
CA LYS A 18 -0.79 6.29 15.57
C LYS A 18 -0.06 4.96 15.39
N TRP A 19 -0.47 4.16 14.42
CA TRP A 19 0.25 2.93 14.11
C TRP A 19 1.61 3.26 13.47
N PRO A 20 2.68 2.53 13.79
CA PRO A 20 3.96 2.75 13.13
C PRO A 20 3.86 2.46 11.63
N VAL A 21 4.27 3.42 10.82
CA VAL A 21 4.28 3.29 9.35
C VAL A 21 5.68 3.59 8.86
N THR A 22 6.23 2.70 8.04
CA THR A 22 7.51 2.90 7.37
C THR A 22 7.30 2.83 5.86
N LEU A 23 7.84 3.80 5.15
CA LEU A 23 7.83 3.83 3.69
C LEU A 23 9.18 3.33 3.17
N HIS A 24 9.15 2.31 2.34
CA HIS A 24 10.33 1.84 1.61
C HIS A 24 10.13 2.13 0.12
N GLU A 25 10.93 3.03 -0.41
CA GLU A 25 10.92 3.32 -1.84
C GLU A 25 11.99 2.47 -2.52
N VAL A 26 11.58 1.70 -3.53
CA VAL A 26 12.50 0.92 -4.34
C VAL A 26 12.50 1.48 -5.76
N GLU A 27 13.67 1.60 -6.34
CA GLU A 27 13.83 2.18 -7.67
C GLU A 27 14.95 1.49 -8.41
N GLU A 28 14.68 1.08 -9.66
CA GLU A 28 15.71 0.67 -10.59
C GLU A 28 16.09 1.87 -11.46
N ARG A 29 17.33 2.34 -11.31
CA ARG A 29 17.80 3.54 -12.00
C ARG A 29 18.27 3.27 -13.42
N LYS A 30 18.47 2.01 -13.81
CA LYS A 30 18.87 1.66 -15.17
C LYS A 30 17.68 1.79 -16.12
N ALA A 31 17.96 2.29 -17.32
CA ALA A 31 16.96 2.35 -18.39
C ALA A 31 16.74 0.95 -18.95
N LEU A 32 15.76 0.24 -18.42
CA LEU A 32 15.41 -1.12 -18.84
C LEU A 32 14.11 -1.12 -19.64
N LYS A 33 13.93 -2.15 -20.46
CA LYS A 33 12.66 -2.39 -21.15
C LYS A 33 11.56 -2.66 -20.10
N PRO A 34 10.30 -2.30 -20.38
CA PRO A 34 9.22 -2.44 -19.38
C PRO A 34 9.14 -3.81 -18.72
N LYS A 35 9.23 -4.87 -19.48
CA LYS A 35 9.17 -6.24 -18.94
C LYS A 35 10.32 -6.56 -17.99
N THR A 36 11.54 -6.14 -18.35
CA THR A 36 12.72 -6.33 -17.51
C THR A 36 12.66 -5.44 -16.28
N LEU A 37 12.18 -4.21 -16.43
CA LEU A 37 12.01 -3.26 -15.33
C LEU A 37 11.03 -3.81 -14.29
N ILE A 38 9.88 -4.31 -14.72
CA ILE A 38 8.87 -4.91 -13.83
C ILE A 38 9.47 -6.06 -13.02
N ALA A 39 10.21 -6.96 -13.69
CA ALA A 39 10.85 -8.09 -13.03
C ALA A 39 11.91 -7.63 -12.02
N ARG A 40 12.70 -6.61 -12.35
CA ARG A 40 13.71 -6.07 -11.46
C ARG A 40 13.10 -5.37 -10.26
N GLU A 41 12.06 -4.59 -10.46
CA GLU A 41 11.31 -3.95 -9.38
C GLU A 41 10.71 -5.00 -8.45
N ALA A 42 10.20 -6.12 -8.99
CA ALA A 42 9.66 -7.22 -8.20
C ALA A 42 10.71 -7.80 -7.25
N GLU A 43 11.95 -7.99 -7.73
CA GLU A 43 13.04 -8.45 -6.86
C GLU A 43 13.33 -7.46 -5.73
N LEU A 44 13.38 -6.17 -6.05
CA LEU A 44 13.64 -5.12 -5.06
C LEU A 44 12.52 -5.05 -4.02
N LEU A 45 11.28 -5.13 -4.45
CA LEU A 45 10.12 -5.14 -3.57
C LEU A 45 10.13 -6.37 -2.65
N SER A 46 10.39 -7.54 -3.21
CA SER A 46 10.44 -8.78 -2.44
C SER A 46 11.47 -8.74 -1.32
N ARG A 47 12.62 -8.12 -1.59
CA ARG A 47 13.67 -7.96 -0.59
C ARG A 47 13.30 -6.99 0.53
N ALA A 48 12.44 -6.00 0.23
CA ALA A 48 12.00 -5.00 1.20
C ALA A 48 10.89 -5.50 2.11
N ILE A 49 10.19 -6.56 1.74
CA ILE A 49 9.09 -7.11 2.53
C ILE A 49 9.64 -7.88 3.75
N PRO A 50 9.22 -7.52 4.98
CA PRO A 50 9.65 -8.25 6.17
C PRO A 50 9.22 -9.73 6.12
N ARG A 51 10.06 -10.58 6.65
CA ARG A 51 9.74 -12.02 6.76
C ARG A 51 8.49 -12.22 7.65
N GLY A 52 7.55 -13.02 7.16
CA GLY A 52 6.31 -13.29 7.90
C GLY A 52 5.26 -12.20 7.80
N ALA A 53 5.48 -11.17 7.00
CA ALA A 53 4.50 -10.12 6.80
C ALA A 53 3.26 -10.63 6.07
N PHE A 54 2.09 -10.10 6.45
CA PHE A 54 0.88 -10.24 5.63
C PHE A 54 0.98 -9.21 4.52
N VAL A 55 0.97 -9.66 3.27
CA VAL A 55 1.26 -8.81 2.12
C VAL A 55 -0.01 -8.49 1.35
N VAL A 56 -0.27 -7.19 1.18
CA VAL A 56 -1.40 -6.67 0.41
C VAL A 56 -0.85 -5.96 -0.82
N ALA A 57 -1.16 -6.44 -2.00
CA ALA A 57 -0.79 -5.77 -3.24
C ALA A 57 -1.92 -4.90 -3.74
N LEU A 58 -1.61 -3.67 -4.14
CA LEU A 58 -2.56 -2.82 -4.84
C LEU A 58 -2.56 -3.23 -6.31
N ASP A 59 -3.69 -3.74 -6.77
CA ASP A 59 -3.82 -4.23 -8.14
C ASP A 59 -5.29 -4.20 -8.59
N LYS A 60 -5.50 -3.94 -9.89
CA LYS A 60 -6.85 -3.87 -10.47
C LYS A 60 -7.60 -5.20 -10.39
N SER A 61 -6.87 -6.31 -10.35
CA SER A 61 -7.48 -7.65 -10.23
C SER A 61 -7.95 -7.95 -8.80
N GLY A 62 -7.70 -7.04 -7.87
CA GLY A 62 -8.05 -7.23 -6.47
C GLY A 62 -9.50 -6.94 -6.15
N LYS A 63 -9.83 -7.19 -4.89
CA LYS A 63 -11.16 -6.89 -4.34
C LYS A 63 -11.24 -5.42 -3.93
N ALA A 64 -12.35 -4.77 -4.24
CA ALA A 64 -12.67 -3.44 -3.74
C ALA A 64 -13.32 -3.56 -2.36
N PHE A 65 -12.90 -2.68 -1.44
CA PHE A 65 -13.43 -2.62 -0.08
C PHE A 65 -14.03 -1.25 0.18
N SER A 66 -15.15 -1.21 0.87
CA SER A 66 -15.60 0.04 1.47
C SER A 66 -14.60 0.45 2.56
N SER A 67 -14.61 1.72 2.97
CA SER A 67 -13.74 2.17 4.06
C SER A 67 -14.01 1.40 5.36
N ARG A 68 -15.26 1.06 5.62
CA ARG A 68 -15.64 0.26 6.80
C ARG A 68 -15.13 -1.18 6.71
N SER A 69 -15.27 -1.82 5.56
CA SER A 69 -14.73 -3.16 5.34
C SER A 69 -13.21 -3.18 5.41
N PHE A 70 -12.57 -2.13 4.90
CA PHE A 70 -11.12 -1.97 5.00
C PHE A 70 -10.68 -1.84 6.47
N ALA A 71 -11.39 -1.04 7.25
CA ALA A 71 -11.14 -0.93 8.69
C ALA A 71 -11.30 -2.29 9.39
N GLN A 72 -12.27 -3.10 8.99
CA GLN A 72 -12.47 -4.44 9.56
C GLN A 72 -11.28 -5.35 9.29
N LEU A 73 -10.61 -5.22 8.14
CA LEU A 73 -9.37 -5.96 7.88
C LEU A 73 -8.32 -5.66 8.96
N PHE A 74 -8.15 -4.38 9.32
CA PHE A 74 -7.20 -4.00 10.36
C PHE A 74 -7.60 -4.60 11.72
N GLN A 75 -8.87 -4.60 12.05
CA GLN A 75 -9.32 -5.25 13.29
C GLN A 75 -9.01 -6.74 13.29
N ASP A 76 -9.24 -7.41 12.16
CA ASP A 76 -8.94 -8.83 12.01
C ASP A 76 -7.44 -9.10 12.18
N TRP A 77 -6.60 -8.28 11.54
CA TRP A 77 -5.15 -8.41 11.67
C TRP A 77 -4.66 -8.19 13.10
N ILE A 78 -5.25 -7.21 13.80
CA ILE A 78 -4.95 -6.97 15.22
C ILE A 78 -5.34 -8.19 16.05
N ASN A 79 -6.52 -8.75 15.83
CA ASN A 79 -7.01 -9.94 16.53
C ASN A 79 -6.14 -11.17 16.27
N GLU A 80 -5.61 -11.29 15.05
CA GLU A 80 -4.70 -12.37 14.66
C GLU A 80 -3.27 -12.14 15.15
N LYS A 81 -3.01 -10.99 15.77
CA LYS A 81 -1.67 -10.59 16.25
C LYS A 81 -0.63 -10.54 15.14
N ARG A 82 -1.02 -10.10 13.95
CA ARG A 82 -0.10 -9.90 12.83
C ARG A 82 0.93 -8.83 13.19
N LYS A 83 2.21 -9.16 13.07
CA LYS A 83 3.29 -8.24 13.40
C LYS A 83 3.51 -7.18 12.30
N TYR A 84 3.45 -7.60 11.05
CA TYR A 84 3.68 -6.74 9.89
C TYR A 84 2.58 -6.88 8.87
N ILE A 85 2.00 -5.76 8.48
CA ILE A 85 1.13 -5.65 7.31
C ILE A 85 1.89 -4.81 6.29
N THR A 86 2.16 -5.37 5.13
CA THR A 86 2.96 -4.70 4.10
C THR A 86 2.11 -4.48 2.87
N PHE A 87 1.93 -3.21 2.51
CA PHE A 87 1.25 -2.83 1.27
C PHE A 87 2.29 -2.65 0.18
N VAL A 88 2.06 -3.25 -0.97
CA VAL A 88 2.96 -3.19 -2.12
C VAL A 88 2.28 -2.42 -3.24
N ILE A 89 2.95 -1.36 -3.71
CA ILE A 89 2.46 -0.50 -4.79
C ILE A 89 3.47 -0.57 -5.93
N GLY A 90 3.03 -0.96 -7.12
CA GLY A 90 3.88 -0.99 -8.31
C GLY A 90 4.14 0.39 -8.87
N GLY A 91 5.13 0.48 -9.75
CA GLY A 91 5.40 1.67 -10.54
C GLY A 91 4.41 1.80 -11.71
N PRO A 92 4.71 2.70 -12.68
CA PRO A 92 3.81 2.95 -13.81
C PRO A 92 3.45 1.71 -14.63
N GLU A 93 4.33 0.72 -14.64
CA GLU A 93 4.11 -0.53 -15.40
C GLU A 93 3.37 -1.61 -14.60
N GLY A 94 2.99 -1.33 -13.36
CA GLY A 94 2.30 -2.27 -12.49
C GLY A 94 3.22 -3.25 -11.76
N LEU A 95 2.63 -4.28 -11.18
CA LEU A 95 3.35 -5.32 -10.44
C LEU A 95 3.54 -6.58 -11.30
N ASP A 96 4.69 -7.23 -11.11
CA ASP A 96 4.99 -8.51 -11.75
C ASP A 96 4.06 -9.60 -11.24
N ASN A 97 3.69 -10.53 -12.12
CA ASN A 97 2.88 -11.68 -11.76
C ASN A 97 3.53 -12.57 -10.69
N THR A 98 4.85 -12.59 -10.61
CA THR A 98 5.55 -13.34 -9.57
C THR A 98 5.23 -12.82 -8.17
N ILE A 99 5.15 -11.50 -8.01
CA ILE A 99 4.71 -10.89 -6.76
C ILE A 99 3.22 -11.14 -6.53
N LEU A 100 2.40 -10.88 -7.54
CA LEU A 100 0.94 -11.01 -7.43
C LEU A 100 0.50 -12.43 -7.06
N SER A 101 1.25 -13.45 -7.46
CA SER A 101 0.93 -14.83 -7.11
C SER A 101 1.28 -15.20 -5.66
N GLU A 102 2.11 -14.42 -4.99
CA GLU A 102 2.60 -14.70 -3.64
C GLU A 102 1.97 -13.83 -2.55
N VAL A 103 1.20 -12.81 -2.92
CA VAL A 103 0.58 -11.92 -1.92
C VAL A 103 -0.61 -12.59 -1.24
N ASP A 104 -0.91 -12.14 -0.03
CA ASP A 104 -2.01 -12.68 0.77
C ASP A 104 -3.35 -12.05 0.37
N LEU A 105 -3.33 -10.80 -0.10
CA LEU A 105 -4.52 -10.08 -0.51
C LEU A 105 -4.19 -9.14 -1.66
N LYS A 106 -5.10 -9.04 -2.62
CA LYS A 106 -5.05 -8.01 -3.67
C LYS A 106 -6.14 -7.00 -3.39
N LEU A 107 -5.74 -5.74 -3.31
CA LEU A 107 -6.64 -4.62 -3.01
C LEU A 107 -6.82 -3.74 -4.25
N ASN A 108 -8.07 -3.56 -4.66
CA ASN A 108 -8.41 -2.65 -5.75
C ASN A 108 -8.82 -1.29 -5.16
N MET A 109 -8.09 -0.23 -5.52
CA MET A 109 -8.36 1.16 -5.11
C MET A 109 -9.25 1.89 -6.13
N GLY A 110 -9.99 1.17 -6.94
CA GLY A 110 -10.85 1.69 -8.01
C GLY A 110 -10.36 1.22 -9.38
N ASP A 111 -11.24 1.29 -10.36
CA ASP A 111 -10.93 0.78 -11.71
C ASP A 111 -10.12 1.77 -12.54
N GLN A 112 -10.02 3.01 -12.10
CA GLN A 112 -9.22 4.01 -12.80
C GLN A 112 -7.74 3.83 -12.49
N THR A 113 -6.91 4.29 -13.41
CA THR A 113 -5.45 4.30 -13.21
C THR A 113 -5.06 5.58 -12.47
N TRP A 114 -4.41 5.43 -11.34
CA TRP A 114 -3.93 6.56 -10.53
C TRP A 114 -2.42 6.69 -10.62
N PRO A 115 -1.88 7.94 -10.59
CA PRO A 115 -0.44 8.11 -10.43
C PRO A 115 0.03 7.43 -9.14
N HIS A 116 1.14 6.70 -9.20
CA HIS A 116 1.58 5.88 -8.06
C HIS A 116 1.89 6.71 -6.79
N LEU A 117 2.36 7.95 -6.93
CA LEU A 117 2.59 8.82 -5.77
C LEU A 117 1.27 9.28 -5.14
N LEU A 118 0.26 9.52 -5.96
CA LEU A 118 -1.05 9.94 -5.47
C LEU A 118 -1.78 8.77 -4.80
N VAL A 119 -1.78 7.59 -5.41
CA VAL A 119 -2.43 6.42 -4.82
C VAL A 119 -1.78 6.03 -3.49
N ARG A 120 -0.49 6.27 -3.35
CA ARG A 120 0.24 6.10 -2.09
C ARG A 120 -0.38 6.95 -0.98
N CYS A 121 -0.67 8.21 -1.26
CA CYS A 121 -1.31 9.12 -0.31
C CYS A 121 -2.78 8.72 -0.05
N MET A 122 -3.49 8.26 -1.08
CA MET A 122 -4.86 7.78 -0.95
C MET A 122 -4.94 6.56 -0.05
N LEU A 123 -3.99 5.64 -0.19
CA LEU A 123 -3.89 4.47 0.69
C LEU A 123 -3.63 4.89 2.13
N LEU A 124 -2.68 5.80 2.34
CA LEU A 124 -2.34 6.28 3.68
C LEU A 124 -3.54 6.97 4.34
N GLU A 125 -4.29 7.75 3.57
CA GLU A 125 -5.53 8.37 4.06
C GLU A 125 -6.55 7.31 4.50
N GLN A 126 -6.71 6.24 3.72
CA GLN A 126 -7.62 5.16 4.08
C GLN A 126 -7.14 4.39 5.33
N ILE A 127 -5.85 4.26 5.54
CA ILE A 127 -5.29 3.67 6.76
C ILE A 127 -5.62 4.57 7.97
N TYR A 128 -5.46 5.88 7.83
CA TYR A 128 -5.87 6.83 8.86
C TYR A 128 -7.38 6.73 9.14
N ARG A 129 -8.19 6.69 8.08
CA ARG A 129 -9.65 6.54 8.19
C ARG A 129 -10.03 5.23 8.90
N ALA A 130 -9.34 4.14 8.60
CA ALA A 130 -9.52 2.86 9.29
C ALA A 130 -9.25 2.99 10.79
N GLN A 131 -8.14 3.64 11.17
CA GLN A 131 -7.83 3.92 12.56
C GLN A 131 -8.98 4.70 13.24
N CYS A 132 -9.48 5.73 12.57
CA CYS A 132 -10.57 6.56 13.09
C CYS A 132 -11.86 5.75 13.27
N ILE A 133 -12.20 4.89 12.31
CA ILE A 133 -13.38 4.03 12.40
C ILE A 133 -13.25 3.10 13.61
N LEU A 134 -12.09 2.47 13.81
CA LEU A 134 -11.88 1.52 14.90
C LEU A 134 -11.86 2.18 16.28
N THR A 135 -11.56 3.47 16.35
CA THR A 135 -11.51 4.22 17.62
C THR A 135 -12.71 5.15 17.84
N ASN A 136 -13.72 5.06 17.00
CA ASN A 136 -14.92 5.92 17.03
C ASN A 136 -14.62 7.40 16.90
N HIS A 137 -13.55 7.75 16.19
CA HIS A 137 -13.21 9.13 15.90
C HIS A 137 -14.15 9.67 14.79
N PRO A 138 -14.61 10.93 14.87
CA PRO A 138 -15.62 11.47 13.97
C PRO A 138 -15.14 11.79 12.55
N TYR A 139 -13.90 11.49 12.21
CA TYR A 139 -13.34 11.76 10.87
C TYR A 139 -14.13 11.09 9.75
N HIS A 140 -14.50 9.82 9.93
CA HIS A 140 -15.28 9.08 8.93
C HIS A 140 -16.77 9.36 9.10
N ARG A 141 -17.41 9.69 8.00
CA ARG A 141 -18.85 9.94 7.96
C ARG A 141 -19.54 9.07 6.93
#